data_5f897023a8bdb21813164bb8ebf3cdfa
#
_entry.id   5f897023a8bdb21813164bb8ebf3cdfa
#
_cell.length_a   1.000
_cell.length_b   1.000
_cell.length_c   1.000
_cell.angle_alpha   90.00
_cell.angle_beta   90.00
_cell.angle_gamma   90.00
#
_symmetry.space_group_name_H-M   'P 1'
#
loop_
_entity.id
_entity.type
_entity.pdbx_description
1 polymer ?
#
loop_
_entity_poly.entity_id
_entity_poly.type
_entity_poly.pdbx_seq_one_letter_code
_entity_poly.pdbx_strand_id
1 'polypeptide(L)' 'LQLWQFLVALLDDPSNSHFIAWTGRGMEFKLIEPEEVARRWGIQKNRPAMNYDKLSRSLRYYEKGIMQKVAGERYVYKF' A
#
# COMPACT_ATOMS: atom_id res chain seq x y z
N LEU A 1 -5.84 -8.86 -10.65
CA LEU A 1 -5.91 -8.21 -9.35
C LEU A 1 -5.29 -6.81 -9.42
N GLN A 2 -6.06 -5.79 -9.04
CA GLN A 2 -5.56 -4.42 -9.04
C GLN A 2 -4.86 -4.09 -7.72
N LEU A 3 -4.01 -3.07 -7.76
CA LEU A 3 -3.21 -2.72 -6.58
C LEU A 3 -4.07 -2.41 -5.36
N TRP A 4 -5.14 -1.63 -5.51
CA TRP A 4 -5.99 -1.29 -4.37
C TRP A 4 -6.64 -2.55 -3.75
N GLN A 5 -7.02 -3.53 -4.59
CA GLN A 5 -7.58 -4.78 -4.10
C GLN A 5 -6.55 -5.58 -3.31
N PHE A 6 -5.31 -5.60 -3.82
CA PHE A 6 -4.20 -6.26 -3.14
C PHE A 6 -3.95 -5.63 -1.77
N LEU A 7 -3.94 -4.29 -1.70
CA LEU A 7 -3.73 -3.60 -0.43
C LEU A 7 -4.83 -3.89 0.58
N VAL A 8 -6.09 -3.86 0.14
CA VAL A 8 -7.22 -4.19 1.02
C VAL A 8 -7.10 -5.62 1.55
N ALA A 9 -6.73 -6.56 0.69
CA ALA A 9 -6.56 -7.95 1.11
C ALA A 9 -5.47 -8.09 2.16
N LEU A 10 -4.35 -7.37 2.03
CA LEU A 10 -3.31 -7.37 3.04
C LEU A 10 -3.80 -6.76 4.35
N LEU A 11 -4.51 -5.64 4.26
CA LEU A 11 -5.00 -4.93 5.44
C LEU A 11 -6.07 -5.72 6.20
N ASP A 12 -6.83 -6.54 5.49
CA ASP A 12 -7.88 -7.35 6.12
C ASP A 12 -7.33 -8.51 6.95
N ASP A 13 -6.06 -8.82 6.81
CA ASP A 13 -5.41 -9.89 7.58
C ASP A 13 -4.50 -9.29 8.64
N PRO A 14 -4.89 -9.33 9.94
CA PRO A 14 -4.09 -8.75 11.01
C PRO A 14 -2.68 -9.34 11.14
N SER A 15 -2.43 -10.52 10.61
CA SER A 15 -1.09 -11.12 10.64
C SER A 15 -0.09 -10.32 9.78
N ASN A 16 -0.58 -9.44 8.91
CA ASN A 16 0.25 -8.57 8.08
C ASN A 16 0.56 -7.23 8.74
N SER A 17 0.09 -7.01 9.97
CA SER A 17 0.18 -5.69 10.63
C SER A 17 1.60 -5.24 10.94
N HIS A 18 2.57 -6.12 10.83
CA HIS A 18 3.98 -5.73 11.02
C HIS A 18 4.57 -5.02 9.79
N PHE A 19 3.95 -5.09 8.64
CA PHE A 19 4.44 -4.38 7.45
C PHE A 19 3.39 -3.47 6.79
N ILE A 20 2.11 -3.68 7.04
CA ILE A 20 1.03 -2.79 6.57
C ILE A 20 -0.13 -2.88 7.56
N ALA A 21 -0.70 -1.74 7.95
CA ALA A 21 -1.78 -1.74 8.93
C ALA A 21 -2.66 -0.51 8.80
N TRP A 22 -3.94 -0.66 9.17
CA TRP A 22 -4.82 0.49 9.38
C TRP A 22 -4.29 1.32 10.53
N THR A 23 -4.39 2.65 10.41
CA THR A 23 -3.94 3.54 11.51
C THR A 23 -5.00 3.70 12.60
N GLY A 24 -6.24 3.36 12.31
CA GLY A 24 -7.37 3.59 13.22
C GLY A 24 -8.15 4.86 12.90
N ARG A 25 -7.72 5.64 11.92
CA ARG A 25 -8.41 6.86 11.49
C ARG A 25 -9.13 6.61 10.18
N GLY A 26 -10.42 6.23 10.25
CA GLY A 26 -11.21 5.95 9.06
C GLY A 26 -10.57 4.91 8.17
N MET A 27 -10.43 5.21 6.90
CA MET A 27 -9.82 4.30 5.91
C MET A 27 -8.35 4.61 5.66
N GLU A 28 -7.69 5.19 6.66
CA GLU A 28 -6.26 5.51 6.58
C GLU A 28 -5.40 4.30 6.93
N PHE A 29 -4.35 4.07 6.17
CA PHE A 29 -3.43 2.97 6.42
C PHE A 29 -1.99 3.42 6.22
N LYS A 30 -1.06 2.68 6.83
CA LYS A 30 0.37 2.97 6.74
C LYS A 30 1.14 1.78 6.22
N LEU A 31 2.08 2.04 5.31
CA LEU A 31 3.06 1.05 4.88
C LEU A 31 4.19 1.08 5.91
N ILE A 32 4.15 0.18 6.88
CA ILE A 32 5.14 0.15 7.97
C ILE A 32 6.49 -0.31 7.43
N GLU A 33 6.48 -1.30 6.56
CA GLU A 33 7.66 -1.74 5.82
C GLU A 33 7.38 -1.64 4.32
N PRO A 34 7.58 -0.45 3.73
CA PRO A 34 7.21 -0.21 2.33
C PRO A 34 7.83 -1.18 1.34
N GLU A 35 9.09 -1.57 1.55
CA GLU A 35 9.76 -2.49 0.62
C GLU A 35 9.19 -3.90 0.71
N GLU A 36 8.69 -4.31 1.86
CA GLU A 36 8.03 -5.62 1.97
C GLU A 36 6.71 -5.63 1.22
N VAL A 37 5.93 -4.53 1.32
CA VAL A 37 4.69 -4.39 0.55
C VAL A 37 5.00 -4.44 -0.94
N ALA A 38 6.03 -3.71 -1.37
CA ALA A 38 6.44 -3.69 -2.77
C ALA A 38 6.89 -5.06 -3.26
N ARG A 39 7.67 -5.78 -2.43
CA ARG A 39 8.13 -7.13 -2.77
C ARG A 39 6.94 -8.07 -3.00
N ARG A 40 5.97 -8.03 -2.11
CA ARG A 40 4.77 -8.88 -2.23
C ARG A 40 3.94 -8.51 -3.45
N TRP A 41 3.84 -7.22 -3.75
CA TRP A 41 3.17 -6.78 -4.97
C TRP A 41 3.91 -7.26 -6.22
N GLY A 42 5.24 -7.22 -6.19
CA GLY A 42 6.05 -7.75 -7.29
C GLY A 42 5.81 -9.23 -7.53
N ILE A 43 5.74 -10.03 -6.47
CA ILE A 43 5.43 -11.45 -6.55
C ILE A 43 4.04 -11.65 -7.18
N GLN A 44 3.07 -10.88 -6.71
CA GLN A 44 1.70 -10.97 -7.21
C GLN A 44 1.59 -10.68 -8.70
N LYS A 45 2.40 -9.74 -9.19
CA LYS A 45 2.39 -9.32 -10.59
C LYS A 45 3.48 -9.97 -11.43
N ASN A 46 4.23 -10.91 -10.84
CA ASN A 46 5.36 -11.55 -11.51
C ASN A 46 6.39 -10.53 -12.01
N ARG A 47 6.73 -9.57 -11.13
CA ARG A 47 7.70 -8.51 -11.41
C ARG A 47 8.77 -8.49 -10.32
N PRO A 48 9.82 -9.32 -10.42
CA PRO A 48 10.81 -9.45 -9.35
C PRO A 48 11.61 -8.18 -9.07
N ALA A 49 11.64 -7.23 -10.01
CA ALA A 49 12.36 -5.97 -9.82
C ALA A 49 11.50 -4.87 -9.16
N MET A 50 10.31 -5.21 -8.67
CA MET A 50 9.45 -4.24 -8.01
C MET A 50 10.09 -3.71 -6.73
N ASN A 51 9.92 -2.40 -6.50
CA ASN A 51 10.39 -1.75 -5.27
C ASN A 51 9.39 -0.65 -4.87
N TYR A 52 9.61 -0.02 -3.72
CA TYR A 52 8.68 0.99 -3.24
C TYR A 52 8.61 2.21 -4.17
N ASP A 53 9.72 2.61 -4.79
CA ASP A 53 9.70 3.74 -5.72
C ASP A 53 8.69 3.51 -6.84
N LYS A 54 8.70 2.32 -7.43
CA LYS A 54 7.76 1.94 -8.49
C LYS A 54 6.35 1.78 -7.93
N LEU A 55 6.22 1.19 -6.74
CA LEU A 55 4.93 1.04 -6.08
C LEU A 55 4.30 2.40 -5.81
N SER A 56 5.08 3.35 -5.31
CA SER A 56 4.58 4.68 -4.97
C SER A 56 4.06 5.42 -6.19
N ARG A 57 4.67 5.21 -7.35
CA ARG A 57 4.18 5.79 -8.61
C ARG A 57 2.80 5.24 -8.96
N SER A 58 2.59 3.94 -8.75
CA SER A 58 1.28 3.33 -8.96
C SER A 58 0.26 3.86 -7.96
N LEU A 59 0.66 4.08 -6.71
CA LEU A 59 -0.23 4.67 -5.71
C LEU A 59 -0.65 6.08 -6.08
N ARG A 60 0.26 6.87 -6.65
CA ARG A 60 -0.06 8.22 -7.13
C ARG A 60 -1.12 8.22 -8.22
N TYR A 61 -1.17 7.17 -9.01
CA TYR A 61 -2.18 7.03 -10.06
C TYR A 61 -3.60 7.10 -9.48
N TYR A 62 -3.78 6.65 -8.24
CA TYR A 62 -5.09 6.65 -7.58
C TYR A 62 -5.43 7.95 -6.89
N GLU A 63 -4.52 8.93 -6.81
CA GLU A 63 -4.75 10.17 -6.05
C GLU A 63 -5.96 10.97 -6.52
N LYS A 64 -6.34 10.84 -7.78
CA LYS A 64 -7.51 11.53 -8.35
C LYS A 64 -8.80 10.70 -8.20
N GLY A 65 -8.75 9.59 -7.50
CA GLY A 65 -9.88 8.67 -7.39
C GLY A 65 -10.00 8.07 -6.00
N ILE A 66 -9.76 6.75 -5.91
CA ILE A 66 -10.12 5.98 -4.71
C ILE A 66 -9.10 6.06 -3.57
N MET A 67 -7.93 6.64 -3.80
CA MET A 67 -6.87 6.65 -2.79
C MET A 67 -6.13 7.98 -2.81
N GLN A 68 -5.70 8.46 -1.63
CA GLN A 68 -4.94 9.69 -1.50
C GLN A 68 -3.77 9.50 -0.54
N LYS A 69 -2.68 10.25 -0.79
CA LYS A 69 -1.58 10.35 0.14
C LYS A 69 -1.97 11.27 1.27
N VAL A 70 -1.67 10.89 2.51
CA VAL A 70 -1.90 11.77 3.67
C VAL A 70 -0.74 12.75 3.78
N ALA A 71 -1.04 14.04 3.61
CA ALA A 71 -0.02 15.08 3.60
C ALA A 71 0.73 15.14 4.94
N GLY A 72 2.05 15.30 4.88
CA GLY A 72 2.89 15.41 6.07
C GLY A 72 3.18 14.10 6.77
N GLU A 73 2.58 13.01 6.36
CA GLU A 73 2.77 11.70 6.98
C GLU A 73 3.49 10.77 6.02
N ARG A 74 4.64 10.24 6.44
CA ARG A 74 5.43 9.36 5.60
C ARG A 74 4.78 7.99 5.50
N TYR A 75 4.60 7.50 4.28
CA TYR A 75 4.05 6.17 3.98
C TYR A 75 2.59 5.98 4.41
N VAL A 76 1.86 7.05 4.63
CA VAL A 76 0.46 6.99 5.04
C VAL A 76 -0.43 7.40 3.88
N TYR A 77 -1.45 6.58 3.63
CA TYR A 77 -2.42 6.76 2.56
C TYR A 77 -3.82 6.51 3.11
N LYS A 78 -4.84 6.92 2.36
CA LYS A 78 -6.23 6.62 2.74
C LYS A 78 -7.07 6.35 1.49
N PHE A 79 -8.04 5.48 1.65
CA PHE A 79 -9.07 5.25 0.64
C PHE A 79 -10.16 6.30 0.69
#